data_5a436e8e086f8104339ebfd62f53f792
#
_entry.id   5a436e8e086f8104339ebfd62f53f792
#
_cell.length_a   1.000
_cell.length_b   1.000
_cell.length_c   1.000
_cell.angle_alpha   90.00
_cell.angle_beta   90.00
_cell.angle_gamma   90.00
#
_symmetry.space_group_name_H-M   'P 1'
#
loop_
_entity.id
_entity.type
_entity.pdbx_description
1 polymer ?
#
loop_
_entity_poly.entity_id
_entity_poly.type
_entity_poly.pdbx_seq_one_letter_code
_entity_poly.pdbx_strand_id
1 'polypeptide(L)'
;MSINQILKYAWLLFPVLGWAQISEPSISTYSIVARDQQTGEIGVAVQSKFIAVGSVVPYAQAEVGAIASQAWGNPRYGPVGLDLLARGKTAEEVVRLMTEADPNREHRQLAVIGTEGNASIFTGKECKDWAGGKTGFNYAVHGNLLAGAEVIDAMSLGFEEANGTLAERMIASLHAGQQAGGDKRGSNRLLY
;
A
#
# COMPACT_ATOMS: atom_id res chain seq x y z
N MET A 1 -15.42 59.52 27.93
CA MET A 1 -15.68 58.53 26.85
C MET A 1 -16.81 57.64 27.31
N SER A 2 -17.96 57.66 26.66
CA SER A 2 -19.12 56.89 27.14
C SER A 2 -19.00 55.43 26.73
N ILE A 3 -19.52 54.54 27.58
CA ILE A 3 -19.55 53.07 27.41
C ILE A 3 -20.05 52.63 26.02
N ASN A 4 -20.91 53.45 25.39
CA ASN A 4 -21.48 53.21 24.06
C ASN A 4 -20.46 53.37 22.91
N GLN A 5 -19.31 53.98 23.11
CA GLN A 5 -18.26 54.04 22.07
C GLN A 5 -17.32 52.84 22.10
N ILE A 6 -17.17 52.19 23.24
CA ILE A 6 -16.34 51.01 23.38
C ILE A 6 -16.99 49.78 22.71
N LEU A 7 -18.30 49.70 22.75
CA LEU A 7 -19.08 48.58 22.12
C LEU A 7 -19.07 48.62 20.59
N LYS A 8 -18.75 49.72 19.94
CA LYS A 8 -18.71 49.82 18.49
C LYS A 8 -17.48 49.17 17.83
N TYR A 9 -16.42 48.95 18.62
CA TYR A 9 -15.16 48.36 18.10
C TYR A 9 -14.87 46.96 18.61
N ALA A 10 -15.77 46.39 19.45
CA ALA A 10 -15.60 45.03 19.96
C ALA A 10 -15.80 43.94 18.89
N TRP A 11 -16.33 44.30 17.72
CA TRP A 11 -16.53 43.36 16.60
C TRP A 11 -15.31 43.20 15.68
N LEU A 12 -14.24 43.99 15.90
CA LEU A 12 -13.04 43.95 15.04
C LEU A 12 -11.92 43.06 15.59
N LEU A 13 -12.15 42.40 16.71
CA LEU A 13 -11.15 41.53 17.35
C LEU A 13 -11.61 40.06 17.47
N PHE A 14 -12.55 39.61 16.62
CA PHE A 14 -12.65 38.18 16.43
C PHE A 14 -11.45 37.75 15.56
N PRO A 15 -10.47 37.03 16.14
CA PRO A 15 -9.50 36.34 15.32
C PRO A 15 -10.32 35.38 14.46
N VAL A 16 -10.25 35.54 13.14
CA VAL A 16 -10.61 34.47 12.22
C VAL A 16 -9.62 33.36 12.55
N LEU A 17 -10.02 32.50 13.49
CA LEU A 17 -9.40 31.19 13.65
C LEU A 17 -9.66 30.47 12.33
N GLY A 18 -8.77 30.72 11.38
CA GLY A 18 -8.68 29.90 10.19
C GLY A 18 -8.52 28.48 10.71
N TRP A 19 -9.52 27.66 10.50
CA TRP A 19 -9.41 26.23 10.66
C TRP A 19 -8.35 25.81 9.66
N ALA A 20 -7.10 25.73 10.11
CA ALA A 20 -6.09 25.00 9.39
C ALA A 20 -6.65 23.59 9.28
N GLN A 21 -7.22 23.26 8.13
CA GLN A 21 -7.49 21.87 7.80
C GLN A 21 -6.11 21.21 7.83
N ILE A 22 -5.84 20.50 8.91
CA ILE A 22 -4.75 19.55 8.95
C ILE A 22 -5.18 18.50 7.94
N SER A 23 -4.76 18.67 6.68
CA SER A 23 -4.93 17.63 5.70
C SER A 23 -4.17 16.42 6.26
N GLU A 24 -4.90 15.34 6.52
CA GLU A 24 -4.28 14.08 6.89
C GLU A 24 -3.17 13.80 5.87
N PRO A 25 -1.96 13.44 6.33
CA PRO A 25 -0.87 13.18 5.42
C PRO A 25 -1.28 12.00 4.53
N SER A 26 -1.63 12.30 3.29
CA SER A 26 -1.92 11.29 2.28
C SER A 26 -0.64 10.51 2.02
N ILE A 27 -0.59 9.26 2.43
CA ILE A 27 0.59 8.43 2.30
C ILE A 27 0.41 7.55 1.07
N SER A 28 1.25 7.77 0.06
CA SER A 28 1.39 6.87 -1.08
C SER A 28 2.20 5.65 -0.66
N THR A 29 1.76 4.51 -1.11
CA THR A 29 2.43 3.24 -0.86
C THR A 29 2.26 2.35 -2.07
N TYR A 30 3.33 1.71 -2.51
CA TYR A 30 3.27 0.63 -3.48
C TYR A 30 4.17 -0.52 -3.05
N SER A 31 3.73 -1.72 -3.35
CA SER A 31 4.38 -2.93 -2.89
C SER A 31 4.24 -4.08 -3.89
N ILE A 32 5.10 -5.06 -3.72
CA ILE A 32 5.09 -6.32 -4.44
C ILE A 32 5.13 -7.47 -3.44
N VAL A 33 4.30 -8.49 -3.65
CA VAL A 33 4.44 -9.82 -3.09
C VAL A 33 4.90 -10.75 -4.19
N ALA A 34 5.89 -11.59 -3.94
CA ALA A 34 6.42 -12.45 -5.00
C ALA A 34 6.98 -13.77 -4.45
N ARG A 35 7.05 -14.77 -5.34
CA ARG A 35 7.64 -16.08 -5.10
C ARG A 35 8.64 -16.39 -6.21
N ASP A 36 9.78 -16.94 -5.85
CA ASP A 36 10.69 -17.57 -6.80
C ASP A 36 10.30 -19.03 -7.02
N GLN A 37 10.05 -19.39 -8.28
CA GLN A 37 9.59 -20.74 -8.61
C GLN A 37 10.70 -21.80 -8.43
N GLN A 38 11.95 -21.42 -8.61
CA GLN A 38 13.08 -22.35 -8.57
C GLN A 38 13.54 -22.62 -7.14
N THR A 39 13.67 -21.56 -6.33
CA THR A 39 14.16 -21.65 -4.96
C THR A 39 13.05 -21.87 -3.94
N GLY A 40 11.80 -21.54 -4.26
CA GLY A 40 10.69 -21.54 -3.33
C GLY A 40 10.67 -20.33 -2.39
N GLU A 41 11.63 -19.40 -2.51
CA GLU A 41 11.66 -18.17 -1.74
C GLU A 41 10.37 -17.38 -1.94
N ILE A 42 9.84 -16.81 -0.86
CA ILE A 42 8.66 -15.95 -0.85
C ILE A 42 9.02 -14.67 -0.12
N GLY A 43 8.58 -13.53 -0.68
CA GLY A 43 8.90 -12.24 -0.11
C GLY A 43 7.85 -11.17 -0.37
N VAL A 44 8.05 -10.05 0.33
CA VAL A 44 7.28 -8.82 0.14
C VAL A 44 8.23 -7.63 0.23
N ALA A 45 8.09 -6.70 -0.70
CA ALA A 45 8.83 -5.44 -0.67
C ALA A 45 7.85 -4.27 -0.82
N VAL A 46 8.15 -3.16 -0.14
CA VAL A 46 7.28 -1.99 -0.09
C VAL A 46 8.07 -0.70 -0.15
N GLN A 47 7.53 0.29 -0.83
CA GLN A 47 8.04 1.66 -0.83
C GLN A 47 6.93 2.64 -0.47
N SER A 48 7.27 3.58 0.43
CA SER A 48 6.33 4.60 0.91
C SER A 48 7.07 5.79 1.49
N LYS A 49 6.40 6.95 1.58
CA LYS A 49 6.85 8.08 2.41
C LYS A 49 6.51 7.90 3.90
N PHE A 50 5.82 6.85 4.27
CA PHE A 50 5.54 6.53 5.66
C PHE A 50 6.76 5.89 6.32
N ILE A 51 7.31 6.56 7.34
CA ILE A 51 8.59 6.19 7.98
C ILE A 51 8.59 4.73 8.49
N ALA A 52 7.48 4.26 9.05
CA ALA A 52 7.38 2.92 9.63
C ALA A 52 6.73 1.89 8.69
N VAL A 53 6.76 2.09 7.37
CA VAL A 53 6.06 1.24 6.40
C VAL A 53 6.44 -0.24 6.52
N GLY A 54 7.71 -0.52 6.77
CA GLY A 54 8.23 -1.89 6.93
C GLY A 54 7.70 -2.65 8.15
N SER A 55 7.11 -1.94 9.13
CA SER A 55 6.53 -2.57 10.32
C SER A 55 5.01 -2.81 10.22
N VAL A 56 4.35 -2.28 9.18
CA VAL A 56 2.87 -2.30 9.11
C VAL A 56 2.31 -2.86 7.81
N VAL A 57 3.09 -2.86 6.73
CA VAL A 57 2.63 -3.34 5.42
C VAL A 57 3.04 -4.79 5.13
N PRO A 58 4.33 -5.17 5.28
CA PRO A 58 4.81 -6.48 4.85
C PRO A 58 4.65 -7.55 5.92
N TYR A 59 4.18 -8.70 5.51
CA TYR A 59 4.11 -9.92 6.32
C TYR A 59 4.53 -11.10 5.46
N ALA A 60 5.44 -11.93 5.96
CA ALA A 60 5.86 -13.13 5.26
C ALA A 60 6.16 -14.26 6.27
N GLN A 61 5.88 -15.48 5.85
CA GLN A 61 6.22 -16.69 6.60
C GLN A 61 6.74 -17.72 5.62
N ALA A 62 7.92 -18.26 5.93
CA ALA A 62 8.55 -19.31 5.14
C ALA A 62 7.59 -20.49 4.96
N GLU A 63 7.57 -21.10 3.76
CA GLU A 63 6.72 -22.25 3.40
C GLU A 63 5.19 -22.00 3.52
N VAL A 64 4.77 -20.75 3.71
CA VAL A 64 3.33 -20.37 3.82
C VAL A 64 2.95 -19.34 2.77
N GLY A 65 3.58 -18.16 2.79
CA GLY A 65 3.21 -17.10 1.86
C GLY A 65 3.67 -15.72 2.28
N ALA A 66 3.24 -14.71 1.51
CA ALA A 66 3.48 -13.31 1.79
C ALA A 66 2.22 -12.46 1.56
N ILE A 67 2.10 -11.39 2.35
CA ILE A 67 0.96 -10.49 2.38
C ILE A 67 1.46 -9.05 2.45
N ALA A 68 0.86 -8.17 1.65
CA ALA A 68 1.00 -6.74 1.78
C ALA A 68 -0.36 -6.10 2.08
N SER A 69 -0.49 -5.46 3.25
CA SER A 69 -1.70 -4.75 3.69
C SER A 69 -1.41 -3.26 3.78
N GLN A 70 -2.02 -2.45 2.92
CA GLN A 70 -1.70 -1.02 2.79
C GLN A 70 -2.93 -0.15 2.52
N ALA A 71 -2.74 1.12 2.12
CA ALA A 71 -3.72 2.19 2.15
C ALA A 71 -4.11 2.50 3.61
N TRP A 72 -5.34 2.31 4.02
CA TRP A 72 -5.68 2.23 5.45
C TRP A 72 -5.36 0.81 5.94
N GLY A 73 -4.08 0.44 5.99
CA GLY A 73 -3.65 -0.92 6.29
C GLY A 73 -4.30 -1.49 7.54
N ASN A 74 -4.77 -2.74 7.45
CA ASN A 74 -5.32 -3.46 8.60
C ASN A 74 -4.24 -4.42 9.13
N PRO A 75 -3.66 -4.17 10.33
CA PRO A 75 -2.57 -5.00 10.84
C PRO A 75 -2.99 -6.45 11.14
N ARG A 76 -4.29 -6.72 11.21
CA ARG A 76 -4.80 -8.10 11.36
C ARG A 76 -4.72 -8.91 10.06
N TYR A 77 -4.65 -8.24 8.90
CA TYR A 77 -4.61 -8.92 7.61
C TYR A 77 -3.37 -9.81 7.46
N GLY A 78 -2.22 -9.37 7.95
CA GLY A 78 -0.99 -10.15 7.91
C GLY A 78 -1.11 -11.48 8.68
N PRO A 79 -1.20 -11.45 10.02
CA PRO A 79 -1.22 -12.67 10.83
C PRO A 79 -2.38 -13.62 10.51
N VAL A 80 -3.60 -13.07 10.33
CA VAL A 80 -4.79 -13.89 10.03
C VAL A 80 -4.70 -14.49 8.63
N GLY A 81 -4.24 -13.71 7.65
CA GLY A 81 -4.10 -14.20 6.27
C GLY A 81 -3.01 -15.27 6.15
N LEU A 82 -1.89 -15.14 6.86
CA LEU A 82 -0.87 -16.20 6.92
C LEU A 82 -1.39 -17.47 7.60
N ASP A 83 -2.19 -17.36 8.66
CA ASP A 83 -2.84 -18.52 9.29
C ASP A 83 -3.82 -19.23 8.32
N LEU A 84 -4.59 -18.47 7.54
CA LEU A 84 -5.46 -19.02 6.50
C LEU A 84 -4.68 -19.74 5.39
N LEU A 85 -3.57 -19.15 4.91
CA LEU A 85 -2.68 -19.80 3.94
C LEU A 85 -2.09 -21.09 4.51
N ALA A 86 -1.61 -21.07 5.77
CA ALA A 86 -1.06 -22.26 6.45
C ALA A 86 -2.09 -23.39 6.60
N ARG A 87 -3.39 -23.06 6.63
CA ARG A 87 -4.52 -24.02 6.62
C ARG A 87 -4.93 -24.45 5.22
N GLY A 88 -4.16 -24.13 4.20
CA GLY A 88 -4.39 -24.54 2.82
C GLY A 88 -5.42 -23.71 2.05
N LYS A 89 -5.76 -22.51 2.53
CA LYS A 89 -6.58 -21.58 1.75
C LYS A 89 -5.79 -20.99 0.61
N THR A 90 -6.43 -20.82 -0.55
CA THR A 90 -5.82 -20.14 -1.70
C THR A 90 -5.70 -18.63 -1.43
N ALA A 91 -4.81 -17.95 -2.16
CA ALA A 91 -4.68 -16.49 -2.05
C ALA A 91 -6.01 -15.76 -2.33
N GLU A 92 -6.81 -16.25 -3.28
CA GLU A 92 -8.12 -15.71 -3.60
C GLU A 92 -9.11 -15.88 -2.44
N GLU A 93 -9.17 -17.08 -1.83
CA GLU A 93 -10.01 -17.33 -0.66
C GLU A 93 -9.60 -16.44 0.51
N VAL A 94 -8.30 -16.26 0.74
CA VAL A 94 -7.78 -15.38 1.80
C VAL A 94 -8.24 -13.94 1.57
N VAL A 95 -8.01 -13.39 0.38
CA VAL A 95 -8.44 -12.02 0.03
C VAL A 95 -9.94 -11.87 0.25
N ARG A 96 -10.75 -12.79 -0.25
CA ARG A 96 -12.20 -12.76 -0.10
C ARG A 96 -12.62 -12.79 1.36
N LEU A 97 -12.17 -13.77 2.13
CA LEU A 97 -12.55 -13.94 3.56
C LEU A 97 -12.16 -12.73 4.40
N MET A 98 -10.97 -12.18 4.17
CA MET A 98 -10.47 -11.03 4.92
C MET A 98 -11.25 -9.77 4.61
N THR A 99 -11.56 -9.53 3.34
CA THR A 99 -12.29 -8.32 2.91
C THR A 99 -13.79 -8.40 3.23
N GLU A 100 -14.43 -9.57 3.11
CA GLU A 100 -15.81 -9.76 3.51
C GLU A 100 -16.03 -9.51 5.02
N ALA A 101 -15.05 -9.87 5.85
CA ALA A 101 -15.10 -9.68 7.29
C ALA A 101 -14.75 -8.24 7.77
N ASP A 102 -14.24 -7.36 6.88
CA ASP A 102 -13.84 -6.00 7.24
C ASP A 102 -14.88 -4.97 6.76
N PRO A 103 -15.63 -4.33 7.66
CA PRO A 103 -16.59 -3.28 7.30
C PRO A 103 -15.93 -2.05 6.64
N ASN A 104 -14.61 -1.87 6.83
CA ASN A 104 -13.84 -0.76 6.26
C ASN A 104 -13.01 -1.18 5.04
N ARG A 105 -13.29 -2.33 4.43
CA ARG A 105 -12.52 -2.86 3.28
C ARG A 105 -12.33 -1.85 2.15
N GLU A 106 -13.30 -0.97 1.93
CA GLU A 106 -13.26 0.00 0.84
C GLU A 106 -12.09 1.01 0.97
N HIS A 107 -11.50 1.13 2.15
CA HIS A 107 -10.30 1.95 2.41
C HIS A 107 -9.00 1.13 2.38
N ARG A 108 -9.05 -0.18 2.10
CA ARG A 108 -7.91 -1.10 2.18
C ARG A 108 -7.37 -1.48 0.83
N GLN A 109 -6.08 -1.79 0.81
CA GLN A 109 -5.48 -2.61 -0.24
C GLN A 109 -4.83 -3.85 0.39
N LEU A 110 -4.97 -4.97 -0.29
CA LEU A 110 -4.45 -6.26 0.15
C LEU A 110 -3.87 -6.98 -1.07
N ALA A 111 -2.65 -7.50 -0.94
CA ALA A 111 -2.07 -8.47 -1.87
C ALA A 111 -1.64 -9.71 -1.08
N VAL A 112 -1.90 -10.88 -1.63
CA VAL A 112 -1.61 -12.18 -1.03
C VAL A 112 -0.98 -13.09 -2.07
N ILE A 113 0.05 -13.82 -1.69
CA ILE A 113 0.63 -14.91 -2.48
C ILE A 113 0.93 -16.11 -1.56
N GLY A 114 0.57 -17.30 -2.00
CA GLY A 114 0.88 -18.55 -1.32
C GLY A 114 2.03 -19.32 -1.99
N THR A 115 2.29 -20.52 -1.48
CA THR A 115 3.36 -21.42 -1.98
C THR A 115 3.13 -21.91 -3.41
N GLU A 116 1.90 -21.91 -3.90
CA GLU A 116 1.57 -22.31 -5.28
C GLU A 116 1.87 -21.20 -6.31
N GLY A 117 2.24 -19.99 -5.86
CA GLY A 117 2.57 -18.87 -6.73
C GLY A 117 1.36 -18.11 -7.31
N ASN A 118 0.15 -18.59 -7.09
CA ASN A 118 -1.06 -17.84 -7.46
C ASN A 118 -1.24 -16.67 -6.49
N ALA A 119 -1.23 -15.45 -7.02
CA ALA A 119 -1.44 -14.25 -6.24
C ALA A 119 -2.84 -13.68 -6.44
N SER A 120 -3.35 -12.99 -5.41
CA SER A 120 -4.63 -12.29 -5.46
C SER A 120 -4.50 -10.91 -4.83
N ILE A 121 -5.27 -9.94 -5.35
CA ILE A 121 -5.27 -8.56 -4.88
C ILE A 121 -6.68 -8.04 -4.63
N PHE A 122 -6.77 -7.05 -3.76
CA PHE A 122 -7.96 -6.25 -3.54
C PHE A 122 -7.57 -4.77 -3.42
N THR A 123 -8.33 -3.90 -4.09
CA THR A 123 -8.25 -2.45 -3.94
C THR A 123 -9.66 -1.91 -3.68
N GLY A 124 -9.88 -1.37 -2.50
CA GLY A 124 -11.16 -0.78 -2.12
C GLY A 124 -11.41 0.55 -2.84
N LYS A 125 -12.69 0.89 -3.03
CA LYS A 125 -13.14 2.05 -3.83
C LYS A 125 -12.77 3.40 -3.23
N GLU A 126 -12.56 3.45 -1.90
CA GLU A 126 -12.20 4.66 -1.16
C GLU A 126 -10.67 4.82 -1.03
N CYS A 127 -9.88 3.94 -1.68
CA CYS A 127 -8.45 4.15 -1.80
C CYS A 127 -8.16 5.40 -2.62
N LYS A 128 -7.19 6.21 -2.16
CA LYS A 128 -6.87 7.49 -2.82
C LYS A 128 -6.25 7.29 -4.20
N ASP A 129 -6.77 8.01 -5.17
CA ASP A 129 -6.38 7.97 -6.57
C ASP A 129 -4.95 8.48 -6.85
N TRP A 130 -4.26 7.89 -7.79
CA TRP A 130 -4.60 6.66 -8.49
C TRP A 130 -4.30 5.44 -7.60
N ALA A 131 -5.20 4.45 -7.56
CA ALA A 131 -5.02 3.23 -6.78
C ALA A 131 -5.43 2.01 -7.63
N GLY A 132 -4.66 0.93 -7.53
CA GLY A 132 -4.91 -0.30 -8.27
C GLY A 132 -3.76 -1.29 -8.12
N GLY A 133 -3.80 -2.36 -8.91
CA GLY A 133 -2.76 -3.37 -8.90
C GLY A 133 -2.90 -4.36 -10.05
N LYS A 134 -1.93 -5.26 -10.15
CA LYS A 134 -1.83 -6.28 -11.19
C LYS A 134 -1.23 -7.55 -10.62
N THR A 135 -1.75 -8.68 -11.06
CA THR A 135 -1.16 -10.00 -10.78
C THR A 135 -0.45 -10.52 -12.01
N GLY A 136 0.64 -11.21 -11.81
CA GLY A 136 1.38 -11.94 -12.84
C GLY A 136 1.80 -13.31 -12.33
N PHE A 137 2.64 -13.97 -13.08
CA PHE A 137 3.14 -15.29 -12.72
C PHE A 137 4.08 -15.20 -11.51
N ASN A 138 3.67 -15.78 -10.39
CA ASN A 138 4.38 -15.77 -9.12
C ASN A 138 4.57 -14.39 -8.47
N TYR A 139 3.73 -13.39 -8.79
CA TYR A 139 3.77 -12.10 -8.11
C TYR A 139 2.43 -11.35 -8.16
N ALA A 140 2.31 -10.34 -7.31
CA ALA A 140 1.33 -9.28 -7.44
C ALA A 140 1.97 -7.94 -7.03
N VAL A 141 1.62 -6.88 -7.76
CA VAL A 141 1.97 -5.49 -7.48
C VAL A 141 0.71 -4.66 -7.25
N HIS A 142 0.73 -3.76 -6.30
CA HIS A 142 -0.37 -2.84 -6.05
C HIS A 142 0.11 -1.53 -5.42
N GLY A 143 -0.69 -0.49 -5.53
CA GLY A 143 -0.35 0.80 -4.95
C GLY A 143 -1.54 1.75 -4.88
N ASN A 144 -1.37 2.82 -4.11
CA ASN A 144 -2.34 3.89 -3.96
C ASN A 144 -1.64 5.24 -3.94
N LEU A 145 -2.37 6.30 -4.31
CA LEU A 145 -1.86 7.66 -4.42
C LEU A 145 -0.67 7.75 -5.40
N LEU A 146 -0.72 6.95 -6.45
CA LEU A 146 0.29 6.86 -7.50
C LEU A 146 0.11 7.96 -8.54
N ALA A 147 1.16 8.22 -9.32
CA ALA A 147 1.09 9.12 -10.47
C ALA A 147 0.04 8.67 -11.49
N GLY A 148 -0.05 7.36 -11.74
CA GLY A 148 -1.01 6.75 -12.64
C GLY A 148 -0.86 5.22 -12.71
N ALA A 149 -1.59 4.59 -13.62
CA ALA A 149 -1.54 3.14 -13.84
C ALA A 149 -0.17 2.67 -14.36
N GLU A 150 0.54 3.54 -15.07
CA GLU A 150 1.89 3.30 -15.60
C GLU A 150 2.90 2.91 -14.53
N VAL A 151 2.69 3.32 -13.27
CA VAL A 151 3.53 2.92 -12.14
C VAL A 151 3.43 1.40 -11.91
N ILE A 152 2.22 0.86 -11.93
CA ILE A 152 1.96 -0.58 -11.73
C ILE A 152 2.47 -1.40 -12.93
N ASP A 153 2.27 -0.90 -14.14
CA ASP A 153 2.79 -1.57 -15.33
C ASP A 153 4.33 -1.61 -15.34
N ALA A 154 4.99 -0.51 -14.97
CA ALA A 154 6.43 -0.46 -14.83
C ALA A 154 6.94 -1.40 -13.72
N MET A 155 6.24 -1.49 -12.58
CA MET A 155 6.58 -2.44 -11.52
C MET A 155 6.51 -3.89 -12.00
N SER A 156 5.46 -4.25 -12.73
CA SER A 156 5.32 -5.58 -13.33
C SER A 156 6.48 -5.91 -14.26
N LEU A 157 6.73 -5.03 -15.21
CA LEU A 157 7.79 -5.19 -16.22
C LEU A 157 9.17 -5.27 -15.54
N GLY A 158 9.44 -4.38 -14.58
CA GLY A 158 10.68 -4.37 -13.83
C GLY A 158 10.93 -5.65 -13.03
N PHE A 159 9.88 -6.33 -12.54
CA PHE A 159 10.00 -7.62 -11.90
C PHE A 159 10.24 -8.76 -12.91
N GLU A 160 9.52 -8.74 -14.02
CA GLU A 160 9.55 -9.80 -15.03
C GLU A 160 10.88 -9.84 -15.80
N GLU A 161 11.45 -8.67 -16.13
CA GLU A 161 12.68 -8.53 -16.88
C GLU A 161 13.96 -8.62 -16.04
N ALA A 162 13.84 -8.40 -14.73
CA ALA A 162 15.00 -8.43 -13.85
C ALA A 162 15.55 -9.85 -13.67
N ASN A 163 16.87 -9.93 -13.65
CA ASN A 163 17.62 -11.15 -13.32
C ASN A 163 18.17 -11.04 -11.89
N GLY A 164 18.51 -12.20 -11.30
CA GLY A 164 19.10 -12.28 -9.96
C GLY A 164 18.17 -12.95 -8.96
N THR A 165 18.44 -12.72 -7.69
CA THR A 165 17.67 -13.25 -6.56
C THR A 165 16.27 -12.65 -6.50
N LEU A 166 15.35 -13.29 -5.78
CA LEU A 166 14.00 -12.76 -5.57
C LEU A 166 14.05 -11.33 -5.02
N ALA A 167 14.92 -11.06 -4.06
CA ALA A 167 15.07 -9.73 -3.46
C ALA A 167 15.50 -8.67 -4.49
N GLU A 168 16.49 -8.96 -5.34
CA GLU A 168 16.96 -8.05 -6.39
C GLU A 168 15.85 -7.76 -7.40
N ARG A 169 15.09 -8.76 -7.80
CA ARG A 169 13.97 -8.61 -8.73
C ARG A 169 12.83 -7.76 -8.11
N MET A 170 12.52 -7.95 -6.82
CA MET A 170 11.54 -7.10 -6.14
C MET A 170 12.00 -5.65 -5.99
N ILE A 171 13.29 -5.42 -5.72
CA ILE A 171 13.87 -4.07 -5.70
C ILE A 171 13.81 -3.42 -7.09
N ALA A 172 14.12 -4.17 -8.15
CA ALA A 172 14.00 -3.69 -9.52
C ALA A 172 12.56 -3.26 -9.86
N SER A 173 11.56 -4.02 -9.40
CA SER A 173 10.14 -3.67 -9.51
C SER A 173 9.84 -2.32 -8.85
N LEU A 174 10.21 -2.14 -7.58
CA LEU A 174 9.99 -0.88 -6.85
C LEU A 174 10.70 0.30 -7.52
N HIS A 175 11.92 0.09 -8.01
CA HIS A 175 12.70 1.12 -8.70
C HIS A 175 12.04 1.53 -10.02
N ALA A 176 11.56 0.57 -10.82
CA ALA A 176 10.83 0.84 -12.04
C ALA A 176 9.56 1.65 -11.79
N GLY A 177 8.78 1.29 -10.75
CA GLY A 177 7.62 2.07 -10.32
C GLY A 177 7.98 3.49 -9.91
N GLN A 178 9.10 3.68 -9.20
CA GLN A 178 9.59 5.02 -8.85
C GLN A 178 9.95 5.85 -10.08
N GLN A 179 10.60 5.28 -11.08
CA GLN A 179 10.96 5.96 -12.32
C GLN A 179 9.75 6.33 -13.16
N ALA A 180 8.70 5.51 -13.12
CA ALA A 180 7.42 5.78 -13.80
C ALA A 180 6.55 6.85 -13.10
N GLY A 181 7.07 7.48 -12.05
CA GLY A 181 6.38 8.58 -11.36
C GLY A 181 6.09 8.29 -9.88
N GLY A 182 5.96 7.04 -9.47
CA GLY A 182 5.77 6.64 -8.08
C GLY A 182 4.62 7.36 -7.39
N ASP A 183 4.93 8.03 -6.29
CA ASP A 183 3.99 8.89 -5.55
C ASP A 183 3.66 10.15 -6.35
N LYS A 184 2.38 10.38 -6.67
CA LYS A 184 1.90 11.55 -7.46
C LYS A 184 2.25 12.92 -6.87
N ARG A 185 2.70 12.99 -5.63
CA ARG A 185 3.16 14.23 -4.96
C ARG A 185 4.63 14.54 -5.21
N GLY A 186 5.28 13.86 -6.15
CA GLY A 186 6.68 14.05 -6.54
C GLY A 186 7.65 13.03 -5.96
N SER A 187 8.93 13.11 -6.35
CA SER A 187 9.93 12.08 -6.05
C SER A 187 9.99 11.71 -4.57
N ASN A 188 9.86 10.42 -4.30
CA ASN A 188 10.17 9.86 -3.01
C ASN A 188 11.70 9.87 -2.83
N ARG A 189 12.22 10.58 -1.83
CA ARG A 189 13.52 10.19 -1.33
C ARG A 189 13.35 8.82 -0.71
N LEU A 190 14.09 7.85 -1.24
CA LEU A 190 14.15 6.51 -0.65
C LEU A 190 14.66 6.68 0.79
N LEU A 191 13.80 6.40 1.76
CA LEU A 191 14.21 6.16 3.13
C LEU A 191 14.37 4.64 3.24
N TYR A 192 15.62 4.21 3.18
CA TYR A 192 16.00 2.83 3.46
C TYR A 192 15.96 2.56 4.96
#